data_b83c17f7f96c89d525c7bd0b3bd18e85
#
_entry.id   b83c17f7f96c89d525c7bd0b3bd18e85
#
_cell.length_a   1.000
_cell.length_b   1.000
_cell.length_c   1.000
_cell.angle_alpha   90.00
_cell.angle_beta   90.00
_cell.angle_gamma   90.00
#
_symmetry.space_group_name_H-M   'P 1'
#
loop_
_entity.id
_entity.type
_entity.pdbx_description
1 polymer ?
#
loop_
_entity_poly.entity_id
_entity_poly.type
_entity_poly.pdbx_seq_one_letter_code
_entity_poly.pdbx_strand_id
1 'polypeptide(L)'
;MSALRLAGLVWTLARADALAPREIDPLLPPGWRFLARTGRLVSGRRSRQGRPGERLAGALERSGPVTIKLGQFLSTRGDVFGQTFADDLGRLKDQLPPFPTAIARLEVERAIGRPLAELFPQFGEPVAAASLAQAHRATLSDGRDVAVKVLRPGIEGRVARDVKTLTLAAEIADRWPVARRLEPRAFAATIARALTLELDLRMEAAAADELRGIMADDGFMHAPQVVWDGVARRVLTLEWASGAPLSDPGALEQTGLDRPATADALVRGFLAQALDHGVFHADLHEGNLFVGPPSAIAVVDFGIVGRLAPPERRYLAEILWGFLRRDYARLAEVHFQAGYVPAHHDRGAFAQALRAVGEPVFGRPAREVSMGRLLGQLFDITSLFDMRLRPELILLQKTMVTVEGVARRIDPDHDIWAAAEPVVRRWITRELSPAAGIRSLATEARSALTALTSLAAERRTAPPPTPPAEGLAPWIAFALGAVCSALAFALALWLR
;
A
#
# COMPACT_ATOMS: atom_id res chain seq x y z
N MET A 1 -8.66 -28.90 14.78
CA MET A 1 -7.43 -28.09 15.06
C MET A 1 -7.66 -26.58 14.91
N SER A 2 -8.34 -26.07 13.88
CA SER A 2 -8.63 -24.63 13.72
C SER A 2 -9.52 -24.06 14.85
N ALA A 3 -10.53 -24.81 15.31
CA ALA A 3 -11.40 -24.38 16.41
C ALA A 3 -10.65 -24.19 17.74
N LEU A 4 -9.70 -25.08 18.08
CA LEU A 4 -8.87 -24.93 19.28
C LEU A 4 -7.96 -23.71 19.22
N ARG A 5 -7.41 -23.41 18.03
CA ARG A 5 -6.60 -22.21 17.83
C ARG A 5 -7.43 -20.94 17.90
N LEU A 6 -8.64 -20.97 17.31
CA LEU A 6 -9.58 -19.86 17.43
C LEU A 6 -9.95 -19.62 18.91
N ALA A 7 -10.22 -20.69 19.67
CA ALA A 7 -10.46 -20.58 21.10
C ALA A 7 -9.25 -19.98 21.84
N GLY A 8 -8.02 -20.38 21.51
CA GLY A 8 -6.78 -19.79 22.04
C GLY A 8 -6.64 -18.31 21.72
N LEU A 9 -6.93 -17.90 20.48
CA LEU A 9 -6.91 -16.49 20.07
C LEU A 9 -7.96 -15.69 20.82
N VAL A 10 -9.21 -16.18 20.86
CA VAL A 10 -10.30 -15.56 21.64
C VAL A 10 -9.92 -15.41 23.12
N TRP A 11 -9.31 -16.43 23.70
CA TRP A 11 -8.82 -16.37 25.08
C TRP A 11 -7.74 -15.30 25.27
N THR A 12 -6.77 -15.21 24.37
CA THR A 12 -5.71 -14.18 24.42
C THR A 12 -6.28 -12.77 24.31
N LEU A 13 -7.24 -12.56 23.39
CA LEU A 13 -7.94 -11.29 23.21
C LEU A 13 -8.80 -10.94 24.43
N ALA A 14 -9.52 -11.93 25.01
CA ALA A 14 -10.33 -11.73 26.20
C ALA A 14 -9.48 -11.35 27.42
N ARG A 15 -8.32 -12.03 27.63
CA ARG A 15 -7.38 -11.71 28.71
C ARG A 15 -6.77 -10.33 28.57
N ALA A 16 -6.60 -9.84 27.35
CA ALA A 16 -6.08 -8.51 27.05
C ALA A 16 -7.14 -7.40 27.10
N ASP A 17 -8.40 -7.72 27.40
CA ASP A 17 -9.55 -6.80 27.30
C ASP A 17 -9.68 -6.18 25.88
N ALA A 18 -9.32 -6.95 24.86
CA ALA A 18 -9.31 -6.54 23.46
C ALA A 18 -10.43 -7.15 22.64
N LEU A 19 -11.07 -8.24 23.11
CA LEU A 19 -12.17 -8.92 22.39
C LEU A 19 -13.45 -8.08 22.39
N ALA A 20 -13.76 -7.46 23.52
CA ALA A 20 -14.94 -6.62 23.70
C ALA A 20 -14.60 -5.49 24.69
N PRO A 21 -13.85 -4.48 24.27
CA PRO A 21 -13.44 -3.39 25.12
C PRO A 21 -14.68 -2.61 25.65
N ARG A 22 -14.56 -2.01 26.84
CA ARG A 22 -15.69 -1.32 27.50
C ARG A 22 -16.23 -0.15 26.69
N GLU A 23 -15.39 0.44 25.91
CA GLU A 23 -15.67 1.58 25.04
C GLU A 23 -16.75 1.30 24.01
N ILE A 24 -16.92 0.02 23.61
CA ILE A 24 -17.97 -0.41 22.68
C ILE A 24 -19.29 -0.81 23.38
N ASP A 25 -19.34 -0.83 24.71
CA ASP A 25 -20.57 -1.23 25.45
C ASP A 25 -21.81 -0.44 25.01
N PRO A 26 -21.76 0.90 24.80
CA PRO A 26 -22.92 1.64 24.33
C PRO A 26 -23.47 1.15 22.98
N LEU A 27 -22.59 0.59 22.15
CA LEU A 27 -22.90 0.12 20.79
C LEU A 27 -23.45 -1.32 20.75
N LEU A 28 -23.30 -2.08 21.86
CA LEU A 28 -23.70 -3.48 21.92
C LEU A 28 -25.16 -3.64 22.36
N PRO A 29 -25.91 -4.56 21.73
CA PRO A 29 -27.23 -4.98 22.23
C PRO A 29 -27.17 -5.54 23.67
N PRO A 30 -28.26 -5.48 24.47
CA PRO A 30 -28.27 -5.87 25.89
C PRO A 30 -27.70 -7.26 26.18
N GLY A 31 -28.04 -8.29 25.39
CA GLY A 31 -27.51 -9.65 25.54
C GLY A 31 -26.01 -9.76 25.31
N TRP A 32 -25.48 -9.00 24.36
CA TRP A 32 -24.03 -8.93 24.05
C TRP A 32 -23.25 -8.21 25.12
N ARG A 33 -23.83 -7.17 25.75
CA ARG A 33 -23.20 -6.49 26.91
C ARG A 33 -23.00 -7.46 28.08
N PHE A 34 -23.92 -8.37 28.30
CA PHE A 34 -23.80 -9.40 29.34
C PHE A 34 -22.63 -10.36 29.01
N LEU A 35 -22.57 -10.88 27.77
CA LEU A 35 -21.50 -11.76 27.33
C LEU A 35 -20.13 -11.04 27.36
N ALA A 36 -20.07 -9.78 26.94
CA ALA A 36 -18.87 -8.96 27.04
C ALA A 36 -18.40 -8.77 28.49
N ARG A 37 -19.34 -8.54 29.42
CA ARG A 37 -19.02 -8.41 30.84
C ARG A 37 -18.49 -9.70 31.44
N THR A 38 -19.09 -10.86 31.12
CA THR A 38 -18.57 -12.16 31.59
C THR A 38 -17.21 -12.49 31.00
N GLY A 39 -16.98 -12.21 29.71
CA GLY A 39 -15.65 -12.34 29.07
C GLY A 39 -14.58 -11.49 29.75
N ARG A 40 -14.93 -10.31 30.25
CA ARG A 40 -14.01 -9.41 30.98
C ARG A 40 -13.65 -9.87 32.40
N LEU A 41 -14.36 -10.82 32.96
CA LEU A 41 -13.98 -11.41 34.27
C LEU A 41 -12.62 -12.09 34.18
N VAL A 42 -12.21 -12.53 32.99
CA VAL A 42 -10.93 -13.18 32.73
C VAL A 42 -9.79 -12.18 32.52
N SER A 43 -10.10 -10.91 32.23
CA SER A 43 -9.08 -9.88 32.02
C SER A 43 -8.49 -9.39 33.35
N GLY A 44 -7.15 -9.39 33.44
CA GLY A 44 -6.44 -8.88 34.64
C GLY A 44 -6.51 -7.36 34.76
N ARG A 45 -6.32 -6.80 35.99
CA ARG A 45 -6.29 -5.34 36.20
C ARG A 45 -5.22 -4.62 35.35
N ARG A 46 -4.03 -5.23 35.13
CA ARG A 46 -2.96 -4.66 34.31
C ARG A 46 -3.28 -4.66 32.80
N SER A 47 -4.05 -5.62 32.32
CA SER A 47 -4.44 -5.71 30.91
C SER A 47 -5.51 -4.69 30.52
N ARG A 48 -6.04 -3.91 31.45
CA ARG A 48 -7.02 -2.85 31.24
C ARG A 48 -6.39 -1.45 31.10
N GLN A 49 -5.09 -1.35 31.19
CA GLN A 49 -4.37 -0.10 30.99
C GLN A 49 -4.17 0.16 29.50
N GLY A 50 -4.21 1.44 29.08
CA GLY A 50 -4.06 1.86 27.71
C GLY A 50 -5.38 1.89 26.91
N ARG A 51 -5.30 2.40 25.70
CA ARG A 51 -6.42 2.52 24.76
C ARG A 51 -6.81 1.15 24.17
N PRO A 52 -8.04 1.00 23.63
CA PRO A 52 -8.49 -0.26 23.02
C PRO A 52 -7.56 -0.78 21.93
N GLY A 53 -7.05 0.11 21.05
CA GLY A 53 -6.13 -0.24 19.98
C GLY A 53 -4.78 -0.74 20.51
N GLU A 54 -4.23 -0.12 21.56
CA GLU A 54 -2.98 -0.55 22.19
C GLU A 54 -3.12 -1.94 22.86
N ARG A 55 -4.27 -2.21 23.48
CA ARG A 55 -4.55 -3.52 24.07
C ARG A 55 -4.67 -4.60 23.01
N LEU A 56 -5.34 -4.28 21.88
CA LEU A 56 -5.45 -5.19 20.76
C LEU A 56 -4.07 -5.44 20.13
N ALA A 57 -3.27 -4.40 19.88
CA ALA A 57 -1.92 -4.52 19.35
C ALA A 57 -1.08 -5.48 20.19
N GLY A 58 -1.00 -5.27 21.50
CA GLY A 58 -0.26 -6.16 22.40
C GLY A 58 -0.80 -7.60 22.46
N ALA A 59 -2.09 -7.83 22.22
CA ALA A 59 -2.66 -9.17 22.11
C ALA A 59 -2.29 -9.85 20.80
N LEU A 60 -2.30 -9.12 19.68
CA LEU A 60 -1.93 -9.61 18.36
C LEU A 60 -0.44 -9.96 18.29
N GLU A 61 0.44 -9.16 18.87
CA GLU A 61 1.88 -9.47 18.98
C GLU A 61 2.13 -10.81 19.67
N ARG A 62 1.44 -11.08 20.77
CA ARG A 62 1.56 -12.37 21.49
C ARG A 62 0.99 -13.56 20.75
N SER A 63 0.13 -13.34 19.79
CA SER A 63 -0.58 -14.41 19.05
C SER A 63 0.18 -14.91 17.84
N GLY A 64 1.21 -14.19 17.38
CA GLY A 64 2.15 -14.63 16.35
C GLY A 64 2.13 -13.81 15.06
N PRO A 65 2.92 -14.23 14.05
CA PRO A 65 3.20 -13.41 12.86
C PRO A 65 1.96 -13.03 12.06
N VAL A 66 1.03 -13.96 11.85
CA VAL A 66 -0.19 -13.70 11.08
C VAL A 66 -1.11 -12.70 11.77
N THR A 67 -1.18 -12.74 13.11
CA THR A 67 -1.97 -11.78 13.87
C THR A 67 -1.32 -10.39 13.91
N ILE A 68 0.01 -10.31 13.87
CA ILE A 68 0.74 -9.05 13.69
C ILE A 68 0.38 -8.43 12.33
N LYS A 69 0.47 -9.21 11.26
CA LYS A 69 0.07 -8.75 9.91
C LYS A 69 -1.41 -8.39 9.83
N LEU A 70 -2.30 -9.16 10.48
CA LEU A 70 -3.70 -8.79 10.62
C LEU A 70 -3.85 -7.40 11.25
N GLY A 71 -3.14 -7.12 12.34
CA GLY A 71 -3.16 -5.82 12.99
C GLY A 71 -2.62 -4.70 12.10
N GLN A 72 -1.56 -4.95 11.34
CA GLN A 72 -1.03 -4.01 10.34
C GLN A 72 -2.06 -3.72 9.23
N PHE A 73 -2.78 -4.73 8.74
CA PHE A 73 -3.90 -4.53 7.82
C PHE A 73 -5.04 -3.72 8.44
N LEU A 74 -5.42 -4.02 9.70
CA LEU A 74 -6.44 -3.24 10.39
C LEU A 74 -6.02 -1.79 10.61
N SER A 75 -4.72 -1.51 10.78
CA SER A 75 -4.19 -0.15 10.90
C SER A 75 -4.38 0.70 9.65
N THR A 76 -4.57 0.08 8.49
CA THR A 76 -4.88 0.81 7.25
C THR A 76 -6.37 1.18 7.13
N ARG A 77 -7.22 0.68 8.01
CA ARG A 77 -8.68 0.85 7.97
C ARG A 77 -9.17 1.87 9.01
N GLY A 78 -8.50 3.02 9.09
CA GLY A 78 -8.95 4.15 9.91
C GLY A 78 -10.36 4.65 9.53
N ASP A 79 -10.78 4.43 8.29
CA ASP A 79 -12.13 4.68 7.78
C ASP A 79 -13.23 3.88 8.51
N VAL A 80 -12.89 2.68 8.99
CA VAL A 80 -13.84 1.77 9.66
C VAL A 80 -13.74 1.87 11.19
N PHE A 81 -12.51 1.91 11.71
CA PHE A 81 -12.25 1.77 13.15
C PHE A 81 -11.93 3.09 13.85
N GLY A 82 -11.82 4.19 13.09
CA GLY A 82 -11.36 5.50 13.56
C GLY A 82 -9.83 5.60 13.58
N GLN A 83 -9.33 6.82 13.32
CA GLN A 83 -7.91 7.08 13.13
C GLN A 83 -7.07 6.71 14.36
N THR A 84 -7.52 7.08 15.56
CA THR A 84 -6.80 6.77 16.82
C THR A 84 -6.58 5.27 17.01
N PHE A 85 -7.57 4.44 16.68
CA PHE A 85 -7.46 2.99 16.79
C PHE A 85 -6.51 2.42 15.73
N ALA A 86 -6.57 2.94 14.51
CA ALA A 86 -5.67 2.58 13.42
C ALA A 86 -4.21 2.95 13.76
N ASP A 87 -3.97 4.13 14.33
CA ASP A 87 -2.66 4.60 14.77
C ASP A 87 -2.06 3.71 15.87
N ASP A 88 -2.90 3.26 16.82
CA ASP A 88 -2.46 2.34 17.88
C ASP A 88 -2.00 1.00 17.30
N LEU A 89 -2.72 0.48 16.30
CA LEU A 89 -2.32 -0.74 15.59
C LEU A 89 -1.13 -0.52 14.67
N GLY A 90 -0.94 0.68 14.13
CA GLY A 90 0.23 1.04 13.34
C GLY A 90 1.56 0.95 14.09
N ARG A 91 1.52 0.91 15.44
CA ARG A 91 2.69 0.73 16.31
C ARG A 91 3.12 -0.73 16.47
N LEU A 92 2.38 -1.69 15.89
CA LEU A 92 2.73 -3.10 15.92
C LEU A 92 4.12 -3.32 15.32
N LYS A 93 5.04 -3.79 16.16
CA LYS A 93 6.40 -4.09 15.74
C LYS A 93 6.45 -5.44 15.04
N ASP A 94 7.01 -5.46 13.85
CA ASP A 94 7.27 -6.69 13.09
C ASP A 94 8.64 -7.30 13.48
N GLN A 95 8.96 -7.33 14.77
CA GLN A 95 10.23 -7.80 15.28
C GLN A 95 10.02 -9.06 16.12
N LEU A 96 10.62 -10.17 15.70
CA LEU A 96 10.70 -11.40 16.48
C LEU A 96 12.16 -11.79 16.68
N PRO A 97 12.48 -12.53 17.75
CA PRO A 97 13.84 -13.05 17.95
C PRO A 97 14.34 -13.80 16.71
N PRO A 98 15.60 -13.63 16.31
CA PRO A 98 16.16 -14.37 15.19
C PRO A 98 16.20 -15.87 15.46
N PHE A 99 16.10 -16.67 14.41
CA PHE A 99 16.37 -18.11 14.48
C PHE A 99 17.86 -18.39 14.20
N PRO A 100 18.40 -19.55 14.62
CA PRO A 100 19.83 -19.83 14.54
C PRO A 100 20.39 -19.73 13.12
N THR A 101 21.55 -19.07 12.95
CA THR A 101 22.25 -18.88 11.67
C THR A 101 22.56 -20.19 10.96
N ALA A 102 22.86 -21.26 11.70
CA ALA A 102 23.08 -22.60 11.11
C ALA A 102 21.84 -23.10 10.36
N ILE A 103 20.62 -22.80 10.86
CA ILE A 103 19.39 -23.15 10.19
C ILE A 103 19.17 -22.25 8.96
N ALA A 104 19.50 -20.96 9.06
CA ALA A 104 19.42 -20.05 7.92
C ALA A 104 20.29 -20.52 6.75
N ARG A 105 21.52 -20.94 7.02
CA ARG A 105 22.44 -21.49 6.02
C ARG A 105 21.82 -22.69 5.28
N LEU A 106 21.27 -23.66 6.02
CA LEU A 106 20.61 -24.83 5.45
C LEU A 106 19.36 -24.46 4.61
N GLU A 107 18.59 -23.47 5.06
CA GLU A 107 17.42 -23.01 4.30
C GLU A 107 17.84 -22.33 2.98
N VAL A 108 18.93 -21.56 2.98
CA VAL A 108 19.50 -20.92 1.79
C VAL A 108 19.99 -21.99 0.80
N GLU A 109 20.82 -22.94 1.26
CA GLU A 109 21.31 -24.04 0.42
C GLU A 109 20.18 -24.83 -0.22
N ARG A 110 19.15 -25.20 0.55
CA ARG A 110 17.97 -25.92 0.05
C ARG A 110 17.17 -25.09 -0.97
N ALA A 111 17.03 -23.79 -0.74
CA ALA A 111 16.23 -22.92 -1.59
C ALA A 111 16.93 -22.63 -2.92
N ILE A 112 18.25 -22.43 -2.91
CA ILE A 112 19.08 -22.11 -4.08
C ILE A 112 19.50 -23.39 -4.82
N GLY A 113 19.58 -24.55 -4.12
CA GLY A 113 19.91 -25.85 -4.71
C GLY A 113 21.42 -26.06 -4.97
N ARG A 114 22.30 -25.29 -4.30
CA ARG A 114 23.75 -25.41 -4.36
C ARG A 114 24.39 -25.11 -3.01
N PRO A 115 25.63 -25.53 -2.76
CA PRO A 115 26.35 -25.22 -1.52
C PRO A 115 26.43 -23.71 -1.26
N LEU A 116 26.22 -23.30 0.00
CA LEU A 116 26.21 -21.88 0.38
C LEU A 116 27.52 -21.19 0.00
N ALA A 117 28.67 -21.86 0.24
CA ALA A 117 30.00 -21.30 0.02
C ALA A 117 30.30 -20.96 -1.46
N GLU A 118 29.60 -21.55 -2.41
CA GLU A 118 29.76 -21.22 -3.84
C GLU A 118 29.24 -19.83 -4.17
N LEU A 119 28.14 -19.41 -3.54
CA LEU A 119 27.56 -18.09 -3.76
C LEU A 119 27.99 -17.11 -2.67
N PHE A 120 28.02 -17.54 -1.41
CA PHE A 120 28.32 -16.73 -0.25
C PHE A 120 29.51 -17.33 0.54
N PRO A 121 30.76 -17.04 0.16
CA PRO A 121 31.95 -17.46 0.92
C PRO A 121 31.91 -17.00 2.37
N GLN A 122 31.29 -15.84 2.65
CA GLN A 122 31.04 -15.35 3.99
C GLN A 122 29.53 -15.13 4.20
N PHE A 123 29.00 -15.69 5.28
CA PHE A 123 27.60 -15.54 5.68
C PHE A 123 27.53 -15.27 7.18
N GLY A 124 27.16 -14.06 7.54
CA GLY A 124 27.19 -13.52 8.90
C GLY A 124 25.98 -13.86 9.76
N GLU A 125 25.99 -13.34 10.98
CA GLU A 125 24.85 -13.39 11.89
C GLU A 125 23.68 -12.51 11.39
N PRO A 126 22.44 -12.75 11.89
CA PRO A 126 21.31 -11.95 11.48
C PRO A 126 21.47 -10.48 11.91
N VAL A 127 21.27 -9.56 10.97
CA VAL A 127 21.30 -8.11 11.18
C VAL A 127 19.91 -7.52 11.45
N ALA A 128 18.88 -8.22 11.00
CA ALA A 128 17.48 -7.88 11.25
C ALA A 128 16.61 -9.14 11.29
N ALA A 129 15.55 -9.12 12.09
CA ALA A 129 14.62 -10.24 12.19
C ALA A 129 13.18 -9.73 12.30
N ALA A 130 12.36 -10.10 11.29
CA ALA A 130 10.95 -9.78 11.19
C ALA A 130 10.05 -10.99 11.53
N SER A 131 8.74 -10.82 11.42
CA SER A 131 7.76 -11.87 11.72
C SER A 131 7.88 -13.08 10.80
N LEU A 132 8.15 -12.88 9.50
CA LEU A 132 8.18 -13.93 8.49
C LEU A 132 9.59 -14.33 8.06
N ALA A 133 10.58 -13.44 8.19
CA ALA A 133 11.93 -13.60 7.68
C ALA A 133 12.98 -13.01 8.61
N GLN A 134 14.24 -13.28 8.35
CA GLN A 134 15.39 -12.55 8.91
C GLN A 134 16.39 -12.24 7.81
N ALA A 135 17.20 -11.20 7.98
CA ALA A 135 18.23 -10.77 7.06
C ALA A 135 19.62 -10.99 7.63
N HIS A 136 20.53 -11.44 6.78
CA HIS A 136 21.94 -11.66 7.10
C HIS A 136 22.81 -10.84 6.18
N ARG A 137 23.93 -10.34 6.69
CA ARG A 137 24.99 -9.82 5.83
C ARG A 137 25.81 -10.97 5.30
N ALA A 138 26.08 -10.97 4.02
CA ALA A 138 26.92 -11.96 3.35
C ALA A 138 27.82 -11.28 2.34
N THR A 139 28.87 -11.98 1.87
CA THR A 139 29.76 -11.51 0.83
C THR A 139 29.70 -12.49 -0.33
N LEU A 140 29.47 -12.00 -1.56
CA LEU A 140 29.47 -12.81 -2.78
C LEU A 140 30.91 -13.25 -3.15
N SER A 141 31.01 -14.23 -4.05
CA SER A 141 32.28 -14.71 -4.58
C SER A 141 33.09 -13.63 -5.32
N ASP A 142 32.45 -12.58 -5.82
CA ASP A 142 33.09 -11.43 -6.44
C ASP A 142 33.50 -10.33 -5.44
N GLY A 143 33.30 -10.53 -4.15
CA GLY A 143 33.66 -9.63 -3.06
C GLY A 143 32.63 -8.56 -2.70
N ARG A 144 31.48 -8.51 -3.39
CA ARG A 144 30.39 -7.57 -3.04
C ARG A 144 29.65 -8.01 -1.78
N ASP A 145 29.37 -7.04 -0.91
CA ASP A 145 28.53 -7.26 0.25
C ASP A 145 27.05 -7.24 -0.14
N VAL A 146 26.28 -8.15 0.46
CA VAL A 146 24.86 -8.33 0.20
C VAL A 146 24.06 -8.56 1.47
N ALA A 147 22.77 -8.26 1.41
CA ALA A 147 21.76 -8.62 2.40
C ALA A 147 20.99 -9.85 1.89
N VAL A 148 21.02 -10.94 2.66
CA VAL A 148 20.31 -12.18 2.35
C VAL A 148 19.14 -12.33 3.31
N LYS A 149 17.92 -12.12 2.79
CA LYS A 149 16.65 -12.29 3.51
C LYS A 149 16.18 -13.73 3.36
N VAL A 150 15.89 -14.39 4.48
CA VAL A 150 15.55 -15.82 4.53
C VAL A 150 14.26 -16.00 5.30
N LEU A 151 13.27 -16.69 4.70
CA LEU A 151 12.01 -17.00 5.39
C LEU A 151 12.25 -17.94 6.58
N ARG A 152 11.49 -17.72 7.64
CA ARG A 152 11.55 -18.58 8.84
C ARG A 152 11.21 -20.02 8.51
N PRO A 153 11.89 -21.02 9.10
CA PRO A 153 11.59 -22.42 8.90
C PRO A 153 10.14 -22.77 9.23
N GLY A 154 9.46 -23.44 8.31
CA GLY A 154 8.08 -23.91 8.48
C GLY A 154 7.02 -22.79 8.58
N ILE A 155 7.34 -21.55 8.20
CA ILE A 155 6.45 -20.40 8.27
C ILE A 155 5.21 -20.59 7.38
N GLU A 156 5.34 -21.20 6.21
CA GLU A 156 4.23 -21.47 5.29
C GLU A 156 3.16 -22.35 5.96
N GLY A 157 3.60 -23.42 6.64
CA GLY A 157 2.70 -24.28 7.39
C GLY A 157 2.02 -23.57 8.56
N ARG A 158 2.69 -22.62 9.20
CA ARG A 158 2.11 -21.78 10.26
C ARG A 158 1.08 -20.83 9.67
N VAL A 159 1.44 -20.07 8.64
CA VAL A 159 0.54 -19.13 7.95
C VAL A 159 -0.69 -19.85 7.40
N ALA A 160 -0.53 -21.01 6.75
CA ALA A 160 -1.67 -21.79 6.25
C ALA A 160 -2.66 -22.19 7.36
N ARG A 161 -2.16 -22.56 8.54
CA ARG A 161 -3.01 -22.90 9.70
C ARG A 161 -3.72 -21.68 10.28
N ASP A 162 -3.03 -20.55 10.34
CA ASP A 162 -3.57 -19.32 10.93
C ASP A 162 -4.58 -18.67 9.97
N VAL A 163 -4.34 -18.71 8.64
CA VAL A 163 -5.31 -18.33 7.62
C VAL A 163 -6.59 -19.14 7.72
N LYS A 164 -6.50 -20.47 7.90
CA LYS A 164 -7.70 -21.30 8.15
C LYS A 164 -8.46 -20.87 9.41
N THR A 165 -7.74 -20.46 10.45
CA THR A 165 -8.37 -19.95 11.68
C THR A 165 -9.05 -18.60 11.45
N LEU A 166 -8.40 -17.69 10.69
CA LEU A 166 -8.98 -16.41 10.31
C LEU A 166 -10.23 -16.58 9.43
N THR A 167 -10.18 -17.49 8.45
CA THR A 167 -11.34 -17.79 7.59
C THR A 167 -12.51 -18.31 8.43
N LEU A 168 -12.25 -19.23 9.36
CA LEU A 168 -13.30 -19.73 10.28
C LEU A 168 -13.87 -18.59 11.13
N ALA A 169 -13.04 -17.71 11.68
CA ALA A 169 -13.50 -16.55 12.44
C ALA A 169 -14.37 -15.62 11.58
N ALA A 170 -13.98 -15.39 10.33
CA ALA A 170 -14.73 -14.57 9.38
C ALA A 170 -16.08 -15.21 9.01
N GLU A 171 -16.13 -16.52 8.81
CA GLU A 171 -17.39 -17.25 8.57
C GLU A 171 -18.35 -17.17 9.76
N ILE A 172 -17.83 -17.23 10.98
CA ILE A 172 -18.64 -17.06 12.20
C ILE A 172 -19.15 -15.61 12.29
N ALA A 173 -18.26 -14.62 12.07
CA ALA A 173 -18.63 -13.22 12.10
C ALA A 173 -19.68 -12.86 11.04
N ASP A 174 -19.58 -13.42 9.85
CA ASP A 174 -20.53 -13.20 8.74
C ASP A 174 -21.97 -13.63 9.04
N ARG A 175 -22.18 -14.46 10.07
CA ARG A 175 -23.54 -14.85 10.52
C ARG A 175 -24.27 -13.71 11.22
N TRP A 176 -23.55 -12.67 11.68
CA TRP A 176 -24.13 -11.55 12.41
C TRP A 176 -24.39 -10.35 11.51
N PRO A 177 -25.62 -9.79 11.49
CA PRO A 177 -25.96 -8.67 10.61
C PRO A 177 -25.06 -7.45 10.76
N VAL A 178 -24.62 -7.14 11.99
CA VAL A 178 -23.73 -6.00 12.27
C VAL A 178 -22.35 -6.22 11.67
N ALA A 179 -21.80 -7.45 11.78
CA ALA A 179 -20.49 -7.77 11.25
C ALA A 179 -20.47 -7.90 9.72
N ARG A 180 -21.59 -8.28 9.09
CA ARG A 180 -21.69 -8.39 7.61
C ARG A 180 -21.35 -7.09 6.89
N ARG A 181 -21.63 -5.93 7.50
CA ARG A 181 -21.28 -4.61 6.92
C ARG A 181 -19.78 -4.43 6.72
N LEU A 182 -18.96 -5.19 7.45
CA LEU A 182 -17.51 -5.17 7.37
C LEU A 182 -16.97 -6.21 6.39
N GLU A 183 -17.84 -6.96 5.70
CA GLU A 183 -17.47 -8.00 4.73
C GLU A 183 -16.36 -8.94 5.22
N PRO A 184 -16.53 -9.61 6.38
CA PRO A 184 -15.45 -10.32 7.06
C PRO A 184 -14.82 -11.42 6.21
N ARG A 185 -15.58 -12.08 5.34
CA ARG A 185 -15.04 -13.10 4.41
C ARG A 185 -14.15 -12.49 3.34
N ALA A 186 -14.58 -11.39 2.72
CA ALA A 186 -13.78 -10.68 1.73
C ALA A 186 -12.48 -10.13 2.33
N PHE A 187 -12.58 -9.60 3.55
CA PHE A 187 -11.45 -9.13 4.33
C PHE A 187 -10.44 -10.26 4.64
N ALA A 188 -10.92 -11.39 5.16
CA ALA A 188 -10.08 -12.57 5.43
C ALA A 188 -9.41 -13.13 4.17
N ALA A 189 -10.12 -13.15 3.03
CA ALA A 189 -9.58 -13.58 1.75
C ALA A 189 -8.49 -12.62 1.24
N THR A 190 -8.65 -11.32 1.46
CA THR A 190 -7.64 -10.31 1.11
C THR A 190 -6.35 -10.50 1.91
N ILE A 191 -6.47 -10.69 3.23
CA ILE A 191 -5.33 -10.97 4.11
C ILE A 191 -4.65 -12.28 3.72
N ALA A 192 -5.41 -13.34 3.43
CA ALA A 192 -4.87 -14.63 3.03
C ALA A 192 -4.04 -14.51 1.74
N ARG A 193 -4.52 -13.75 0.76
CA ARG A 193 -3.78 -13.49 -0.49
C ARG A 193 -2.50 -12.70 -0.24
N ALA A 194 -2.57 -11.62 0.54
CA ALA A 194 -1.40 -10.81 0.87
C ALA A 194 -0.32 -11.63 1.58
N LEU A 195 -0.69 -12.42 2.61
CA LEU A 195 0.23 -13.32 3.29
C LEU A 195 0.83 -14.39 2.36
N THR A 196 0.06 -14.88 1.39
CA THR A 196 0.57 -15.85 0.41
C THR A 196 1.63 -15.23 -0.51
N LEU A 197 1.44 -13.97 -0.90
CA LEU A 197 2.42 -13.22 -1.70
C LEU A 197 3.69 -12.91 -0.90
N GLU A 198 3.56 -12.53 0.38
CA GLU A 198 4.71 -12.29 1.26
C GLU A 198 5.56 -13.55 1.53
N LEU A 199 5.00 -14.75 1.35
CA LEU A 199 5.74 -16.02 1.46
C LEU A 199 6.50 -16.40 0.18
N ASP A 200 6.49 -15.57 -0.82
CA ASP A 200 7.26 -15.75 -2.05
C ASP A 200 8.19 -14.55 -2.27
N LEU A 201 9.41 -14.65 -1.76
CA LEU A 201 10.40 -13.57 -1.83
C LEU A 201 10.82 -13.21 -3.26
N ARG A 202 10.46 -14.01 -4.27
CA ARG A 202 10.64 -13.63 -5.69
C ARG A 202 9.75 -12.43 -6.06
N MET A 203 8.59 -12.29 -5.40
CA MET A 203 7.71 -11.13 -5.62
C MET A 203 8.33 -9.85 -5.09
N GLU A 204 8.97 -9.93 -3.92
CA GLU A 204 9.72 -8.81 -3.36
C GLU A 204 10.96 -8.48 -4.20
N ALA A 205 11.67 -9.50 -4.72
CA ALA A 205 12.78 -9.30 -5.66
C ALA A 205 12.34 -8.55 -6.93
N ALA A 206 11.24 -8.97 -7.54
CA ALA A 206 10.69 -8.32 -8.73
C ALA A 206 10.27 -6.87 -8.46
N ALA A 207 9.66 -6.60 -7.30
CA ALA A 207 9.28 -5.27 -6.88
C ALA A 207 10.52 -4.37 -6.63
N ALA A 208 11.56 -4.93 -6.00
CA ALA A 208 12.83 -4.23 -5.78
C ALA A 208 13.50 -3.83 -7.10
N ASP A 209 13.54 -4.74 -8.07
CA ASP A 209 14.16 -4.49 -9.37
C ASP A 209 13.37 -3.45 -10.20
N GLU A 210 12.03 -3.53 -10.19
CA GLU A 210 11.16 -2.55 -10.83
C GLU A 210 11.36 -1.14 -10.22
N LEU A 211 11.30 -1.02 -8.90
CA LEU A 211 11.49 0.25 -8.21
C LEU A 211 12.92 0.79 -8.34
N ARG A 212 13.93 -0.09 -8.42
CA ARG A 212 15.31 0.32 -8.70
C ARG A 212 15.43 1.02 -10.05
N GLY A 213 14.81 0.47 -11.09
CA GLY A 213 14.75 1.13 -12.41
C GLY A 213 14.10 2.50 -12.33
N ILE A 214 12.94 2.59 -11.70
CA ILE A 214 12.19 3.85 -11.49
C ILE A 214 13.04 4.88 -10.73
N MET A 215 13.66 4.49 -9.62
CA MET A 215 14.48 5.38 -8.80
C MET A 215 15.76 5.84 -9.54
N ALA A 216 16.33 4.99 -10.40
CA ALA A 216 17.46 5.36 -11.23
C ALA A 216 17.09 6.41 -12.29
N ASP A 217 15.91 6.29 -12.88
CA ASP A 217 15.39 7.26 -13.86
C ASP A 217 15.08 8.61 -13.21
N ASP A 218 14.51 8.60 -12.01
CA ASP A 218 14.13 9.82 -11.28
C ASP A 218 15.32 10.51 -10.57
N GLY A 219 16.29 9.75 -10.11
CA GLY A 219 17.51 10.24 -9.46
C GLY A 219 17.35 10.80 -8.04
N PHE A 220 16.19 10.64 -7.41
CA PHE A 220 15.91 11.15 -6.06
C PHE A 220 16.33 10.18 -4.95
N MET A 221 16.17 8.89 -5.19
CA MET A 221 16.45 7.80 -4.25
C MET A 221 17.14 6.66 -4.97
N HIS A 222 17.67 5.72 -4.21
CA HIS A 222 18.32 4.52 -4.74
C HIS A 222 17.72 3.26 -4.09
N ALA A 223 17.60 2.20 -4.88
CA ALA A 223 17.29 0.86 -4.38
C ALA A 223 18.43 -0.10 -4.67
N PRO A 224 18.81 -0.97 -3.73
CA PRO A 224 19.84 -1.99 -3.92
C PRO A 224 19.55 -2.89 -5.11
N GLN A 225 20.59 -3.32 -5.80
CA GLN A 225 20.48 -4.26 -6.92
C GLN A 225 20.07 -5.65 -6.42
N VAL A 226 19.17 -6.30 -7.14
CA VAL A 226 18.81 -7.70 -6.91
C VAL A 226 19.90 -8.60 -7.47
N VAL A 227 20.38 -9.53 -6.65
CA VAL A 227 21.30 -10.60 -7.05
C VAL A 227 20.48 -11.83 -7.38
N TRP A 228 20.02 -11.95 -8.62
CA TRP A 228 19.07 -12.97 -9.06
C TRP A 228 19.54 -14.41 -8.83
N ASP A 229 20.86 -14.68 -8.88
CA ASP A 229 21.44 -16.00 -8.57
C ASP A 229 21.24 -16.42 -7.11
N GLY A 230 20.98 -15.45 -6.23
CA GLY A 230 20.64 -15.63 -4.83
C GLY A 230 19.14 -15.46 -4.52
N VAL A 231 18.27 -15.53 -5.56
CA VAL A 231 16.83 -15.39 -5.38
C VAL A 231 16.13 -16.72 -5.57
N ALA A 232 15.33 -17.10 -4.60
CA ALA A 232 14.43 -18.25 -4.65
C ALA A 232 13.13 -17.88 -3.89
N ARG A 233 12.13 -18.79 -3.92
CA ARG A 233 10.87 -18.54 -3.20
C ARG A 233 11.09 -18.17 -1.73
N ARG A 234 12.11 -18.70 -1.07
CA ARG A 234 12.39 -18.53 0.37
C ARG A 234 13.60 -17.67 0.68
N VAL A 235 14.29 -17.19 -0.35
CA VAL A 235 15.52 -16.40 -0.23
C VAL A 235 15.47 -15.22 -1.19
N LEU A 236 15.82 -14.04 -0.69
CA LEU A 236 16.03 -12.83 -1.47
C LEU A 236 17.43 -12.30 -1.16
N THR A 237 18.21 -12.03 -2.19
CA THR A 237 19.54 -11.41 -2.05
C THR A 237 19.55 -10.06 -2.74
N LEU A 238 19.86 -9.03 -1.99
CA LEU A 238 20.02 -7.66 -2.44
C LEU A 238 21.44 -7.19 -2.17
N GLU A 239 21.96 -6.29 -2.98
CA GLU A 239 23.16 -5.55 -2.64
C GLU A 239 23.04 -4.91 -1.25
N TRP A 240 24.16 -4.79 -0.54
CA TRP A 240 24.14 -4.15 0.78
C TRP A 240 23.86 -2.66 0.65
N ALA A 241 22.82 -2.18 1.32
CA ALA A 241 22.47 -0.77 1.31
C ALA A 241 23.57 0.06 1.98
N SER A 242 24.07 1.07 1.27
CA SER A 242 25.06 2.01 1.77
C SER A 242 24.46 3.01 2.73
N GLY A 243 25.28 3.55 3.64
CA GLY A 243 24.86 4.57 4.61
C GLY A 243 24.45 4.01 5.96
N ALA A 244 23.89 4.88 6.79
CA ALA A 244 23.38 4.55 8.12
C ALA A 244 21.84 4.47 8.10
N PRO A 245 21.22 3.54 8.84
CA PRO A 245 19.76 3.49 8.92
C PRO A 245 19.24 4.78 9.54
N LEU A 246 18.24 5.40 8.93
CA LEU A 246 17.66 6.66 9.41
C LEU A 246 17.00 6.53 10.79
N SER A 247 16.65 5.31 11.19
CA SER A 247 16.18 4.99 12.55
C SER A 247 17.26 5.16 13.63
N ASP A 248 18.54 5.21 13.24
CA ASP A 248 19.64 5.51 14.15
C ASP A 248 19.63 7.01 14.48
N PRO A 249 19.59 7.40 15.77
CA PRO A 249 19.56 8.81 16.17
C PRO A 249 20.72 9.66 15.65
N GLY A 250 21.90 9.07 15.43
CA GLY A 250 23.09 9.76 14.95
C GLY A 250 23.30 9.75 13.44
N ALA A 251 22.41 9.11 12.66
CA ALA A 251 22.63 8.89 11.23
C ALA A 251 22.81 10.19 10.43
N LEU A 252 21.99 11.18 10.69
CA LEU A 252 22.03 12.47 9.96
C LEU A 252 23.25 13.31 10.30
N GLU A 253 23.72 13.27 11.55
CA GLU A 253 24.91 13.98 11.99
C GLU A 253 26.20 13.38 11.42
N GLN A 254 26.25 12.05 11.34
CA GLN A 254 27.44 11.31 10.88
C GLN A 254 27.64 11.42 9.36
N THR A 255 26.57 11.60 8.59
CA THR A 255 26.64 11.59 7.14
C THR A 255 26.95 12.94 6.52
N GLY A 256 26.75 14.05 7.24
CA GLY A 256 27.02 15.42 6.75
C GLY A 256 26.14 15.81 5.55
N LEU A 257 24.99 15.16 5.34
CA LEU A 257 24.07 15.43 4.24
C LEU A 257 23.38 16.79 4.39
N ASP A 258 23.08 17.40 3.26
CA ASP A 258 22.16 18.54 3.18
C ASP A 258 20.74 18.08 3.54
N ARG A 259 20.32 18.38 4.76
CA ARG A 259 19.03 17.93 5.31
C ARG A 259 17.84 18.44 4.50
N PRO A 260 17.71 19.75 4.16
CA PRO A 260 16.65 20.24 3.30
C PRO A 260 16.59 19.52 1.96
N ALA A 261 17.73 19.40 1.26
CA ALA A 261 17.78 18.72 -0.03
C ALA A 261 17.43 17.22 0.08
N THR A 262 17.82 16.56 1.17
CA THR A 262 17.52 15.16 1.42
C THR A 262 16.01 14.96 1.72
N ALA A 263 15.38 15.83 2.51
CA ALA A 263 13.96 15.80 2.76
C ALA A 263 13.14 16.05 1.48
N ASP A 264 13.58 17.02 0.66
CA ASP A 264 13.01 17.30 -0.66
C ASP A 264 13.09 16.07 -1.58
N ALA A 265 14.25 15.41 -1.63
CA ALA A 265 14.46 14.22 -2.46
C ALA A 265 13.52 13.08 -2.07
N LEU A 266 13.29 12.87 -0.76
CA LEU A 266 12.35 11.85 -0.28
C LEU A 266 10.92 12.12 -0.78
N VAL A 267 10.42 13.35 -0.62
CA VAL A 267 9.07 13.73 -1.03
C VAL A 267 8.92 13.68 -2.55
N ARG A 268 9.88 14.26 -3.27
CA ARG A 268 9.87 14.27 -4.75
C ARG A 268 9.96 12.88 -5.33
N GLY A 269 10.82 12.02 -4.79
CA GLY A 269 10.97 10.64 -5.23
C GLY A 269 9.69 9.83 -5.02
N PHE A 270 9.04 9.95 -3.86
CA PHE A 270 7.76 9.30 -3.61
C PHE A 270 6.68 9.77 -4.60
N LEU A 271 6.55 11.08 -4.82
CA LEU A 271 5.56 11.63 -5.74
C LEU A 271 5.84 11.29 -7.20
N ALA A 272 7.11 11.26 -7.62
CA ALA A 272 7.50 10.84 -8.96
C ALA A 272 7.14 9.37 -9.20
N GLN A 273 7.44 8.47 -8.26
CA GLN A 273 7.02 7.08 -8.31
C GLN A 273 5.50 6.95 -8.48
N ALA A 274 4.71 7.67 -7.69
CA ALA A 274 3.25 7.60 -7.73
C ALA A 274 2.66 8.22 -9.01
N LEU A 275 3.12 9.40 -9.42
CA LEU A 275 2.54 10.15 -10.54
C LEU A 275 3.15 9.76 -11.89
N ASP A 276 4.48 9.72 -12.00
CA ASP A 276 5.14 9.50 -13.29
C ASP A 276 5.11 8.03 -13.70
N HIS A 277 5.32 7.12 -12.74
CA HIS A 277 5.41 5.67 -13.00
C HIS A 277 4.15 4.90 -12.58
N GLY A 278 3.39 5.40 -11.61
CA GLY A 278 2.21 4.72 -11.07
C GLY A 278 2.55 3.51 -10.19
N VAL A 279 3.81 3.36 -9.82
CA VAL A 279 4.31 2.31 -8.92
C VAL A 279 5.14 2.99 -7.85
N PHE A 280 4.81 2.79 -6.59
CA PHE A 280 5.48 3.47 -5.48
C PHE A 280 5.72 2.54 -4.30
N HIS A 281 6.82 2.78 -3.60
CA HIS A 281 7.11 2.14 -2.33
C HIS A 281 6.11 2.60 -1.28
N ALA A 282 5.36 1.68 -0.71
CA ALA A 282 4.24 2.02 0.14
C ALA A 282 4.54 1.93 1.65
N ASP A 283 5.82 1.80 2.02
CA ASP A 283 6.25 1.65 3.42
C ASP A 283 7.58 2.39 3.70
N LEU A 284 7.63 3.69 3.38
CA LEU A 284 8.82 4.57 3.52
C LEU A 284 9.01 5.07 4.97
N HIS A 285 9.02 4.15 5.94
CA HIS A 285 9.34 4.52 7.33
C HIS A 285 10.87 4.53 7.56
N GLU A 286 11.29 5.14 8.66
CA GLU A 286 12.71 5.35 9.01
C GLU A 286 13.55 4.06 9.02
N GLY A 287 12.94 2.91 9.34
CA GLY A 287 13.62 1.62 9.35
C GLY A 287 13.95 1.06 7.96
N ASN A 288 13.27 1.56 6.92
CA ASN A 288 13.47 1.15 5.54
C ASN A 288 14.31 2.15 4.74
N LEU A 289 14.82 3.20 5.39
CA LEU A 289 15.61 4.25 4.76
C LEU A 289 17.01 4.29 5.33
N PHE A 290 18.00 4.31 4.45
CA PHE A 290 19.40 4.50 4.78
C PHE A 290 19.86 5.83 4.20
N VAL A 291 20.63 6.59 4.96
CA VAL A 291 21.15 7.90 4.55
C VAL A 291 22.66 7.89 4.51
N GLY A 292 23.22 8.44 3.45
CA GLY A 292 24.67 8.54 3.25
C GLY A 292 25.10 8.42 1.79
N PRO A 293 26.40 8.67 1.51
CA PRO A 293 26.94 8.53 0.16
C PRO A 293 26.88 7.05 -0.31
N PRO A 294 26.86 6.77 -1.63
CA PRO A 294 26.94 7.75 -2.73
C PRO A 294 25.60 8.44 -3.04
N SER A 295 24.45 7.90 -2.63
CA SER A 295 23.14 8.49 -2.79
C SER A 295 22.61 8.97 -1.45
N ALA A 296 21.98 10.15 -1.43
CA ALA A 296 21.47 10.73 -0.18
C ALA A 296 20.52 9.76 0.57
N ILE A 297 19.69 9.00 -0.17
CA ILE A 297 18.71 8.05 0.38
C ILE A 297 18.79 6.73 -0.38
N ALA A 298 19.01 5.64 0.35
CA ALA A 298 18.79 4.28 -0.13
C ALA A 298 17.55 3.68 0.55
N VAL A 299 16.73 2.97 -0.24
CA VAL A 299 15.45 2.39 0.20
C VAL A 299 15.56 0.87 0.23
N VAL A 300 15.09 0.24 1.28
CA VAL A 300 15.07 -1.24 1.44
C VAL A 300 13.68 -1.74 1.83
N ASP A 301 13.48 -3.05 1.79
CA ASP A 301 12.24 -3.77 2.12
C ASP A 301 11.06 -3.44 1.18
N PHE A 302 11.02 -4.12 0.04
CA PHE A 302 10.04 -3.92 -1.03
C PHE A 302 8.80 -4.82 -0.89
N GLY A 303 8.50 -5.25 0.34
CA GLY A 303 7.37 -6.14 0.63
C GLY A 303 6.00 -5.51 0.36
N ILE A 304 5.89 -4.18 0.38
CA ILE A 304 4.64 -3.46 0.12
C ILE A 304 4.87 -2.40 -0.97
N VAL A 305 4.26 -2.64 -2.13
CA VAL A 305 4.30 -1.71 -3.28
C VAL A 305 2.88 -1.32 -3.67
N GLY A 306 2.65 -0.02 -3.80
CA GLY A 306 1.39 0.53 -4.28
C GLY A 306 1.40 0.68 -5.80
N ARG A 307 0.22 0.53 -6.42
CA ARG A 307 0.04 0.70 -7.87
C ARG A 307 -1.15 1.59 -8.13
N LEU A 308 -0.98 2.57 -9.01
CA LEU A 308 -2.01 3.47 -9.49
C LEU A 308 -2.19 3.29 -10.99
N ALA A 309 -3.41 2.98 -11.42
CA ALA A 309 -3.73 2.97 -12.83
C ALA A 309 -3.70 4.40 -13.41
N PRO A 310 -3.60 4.57 -14.74
CA PRO A 310 -3.53 5.89 -15.36
C PRO A 310 -4.64 6.88 -14.94
N PRO A 311 -5.92 6.47 -14.77
CA PRO A 311 -6.94 7.38 -14.27
C PRO A 311 -6.72 7.86 -12.85
N GLU A 312 -6.28 6.96 -11.95
CA GLU A 312 -6.00 7.32 -10.54
C GLU A 312 -4.82 8.29 -10.44
N ARG A 313 -3.77 8.10 -11.24
CA ARG A 313 -2.63 9.04 -11.31
C ARG A 313 -3.09 10.44 -11.74
N ARG A 314 -3.95 10.49 -12.74
CA ARG A 314 -4.53 11.75 -13.22
C ARG A 314 -5.33 12.45 -12.13
N TYR A 315 -6.26 11.74 -11.49
CA TYR A 315 -7.07 12.32 -10.41
C TYR A 315 -6.20 12.78 -9.24
N LEU A 316 -5.20 12.00 -8.85
CA LEU A 316 -4.25 12.39 -7.80
C LEU A 316 -3.52 13.69 -8.16
N ALA A 317 -2.97 13.78 -9.37
CA ALA A 317 -2.25 14.98 -9.80
C ALA A 317 -3.16 16.21 -9.87
N GLU A 318 -4.39 16.07 -10.40
CA GLU A 318 -5.38 17.16 -10.47
C GLU A 318 -5.84 17.59 -9.07
N ILE A 319 -5.99 16.65 -8.13
CA ILE A 319 -6.33 16.94 -6.72
C ILE A 319 -5.20 17.73 -6.05
N LEU A 320 -3.96 17.26 -6.15
CA LEU A 320 -2.80 17.96 -5.58
C LEU A 320 -2.62 19.33 -6.22
N TRP A 321 -2.77 19.45 -7.53
CA TRP A 321 -2.66 20.71 -8.24
C TRP A 321 -3.76 21.70 -7.87
N GLY A 322 -5.01 21.25 -7.84
CA GLY A 322 -6.15 22.07 -7.41
C GLY A 322 -5.97 22.59 -6.00
N PHE A 323 -5.44 21.75 -5.11
CA PHE A 323 -5.12 22.16 -3.73
C PHE A 323 -4.01 23.23 -3.71
N LEU A 324 -2.88 22.99 -4.39
CA LEU A 324 -1.77 23.95 -4.49
C LEU A 324 -2.20 25.31 -5.07
N ARG A 325 -3.15 25.29 -6.01
CA ARG A 325 -3.70 26.49 -6.66
C ARG A 325 -4.89 27.10 -5.93
N ARG A 326 -5.36 26.48 -4.83
CA ARG A 326 -6.58 26.86 -4.09
C ARG A 326 -7.84 26.87 -4.95
N ASP A 327 -7.87 26.06 -6.01
CA ASP A 327 -9.01 25.90 -6.90
C ASP A 327 -9.94 24.81 -6.39
N TYR A 328 -10.69 25.13 -5.34
CA TYR A 328 -11.59 24.19 -4.67
C TYR A 328 -12.77 23.78 -5.52
N ALA A 329 -13.17 24.60 -6.51
CA ALA A 329 -14.22 24.25 -7.44
C ALA A 329 -13.74 23.12 -8.37
N ARG A 330 -12.54 23.25 -8.96
CA ARG A 330 -11.91 22.20 -9.76
C ARG A 330 -11.65 20.96 -8.94
N LEU A 331 -11.17 21.13 -7.72
CA LEU A 331 -10.90 20.06 -6.79
C LEU A 331 -12.16 19.23 -6.53
N ALA A 332 -13.29 19.87 -6.25
CA ALA A 332 -14.58 19.19 -6.09
C ALA A 332 -14.99 18.45 -7.36
N GLU A 333 -14.92 19.10 -8.52
CA GLU A 333 -15.28 18.51 -9.80
C GLU A 333 -14.49 17.21 -10.08
N VAL A 334 -13.18 17.20 -9.80
CA VAL A 334 -12.33 16.00 -9.97
C VAL A 334 -12.80 14.85 -9.07
N HIS A 335 -13.21 15.14 -7.83
CA HIS A 335 -13.71 14.10 -6.92
C HIS A 335 -15.01 13.46 -7.43
N PHE A 336 -15.91 14.27 -8.00
CA PHE A 336 -17.13 13.76 -8.63
C PHE A 336 -16.83 12.96 -9.91
N GLN A 337 -15.92 13.43 -10.76
CA GLN A 337 -15.51 12.73 -11.98
C GLN A 337 -14.85 11.38 -11.68
N ALA A 338 -14.06 11.31 -10.61
CA ALA A 338 -13.44 10.09 -10.13
C ALA A 338 -14.43 9.10 -9.50
N GLY A 339 -15.68 9.55 -9.24
CA GLY A 339 -16.68 8.76 -8.54
C GLY A 339 -16.39 8.54 -7.05
N TYR A 340 -15.54 9.40 -6.47
CA TYR A 340 -15.23 9.35 -5.04
C TYR A 340 -16.40 9.90 -4.22
N VAL A 341 -17.08 10.94 -4.71
CA VAL A 341 -18.29 11.53 -4.13
C VAL A 341 -19.49 11.13 -4.97
N PRO A 342 -20.57 10.56 -4.38
CA PRO A 342 -21.79 10.23 -5.08
C PRO A 342 -22.44 11.46 -5.73
N ALA A 343 -23.01 11.28 -6.94
CA ALA A 343 -23.52 12.36 -7.76
C ALA A 343 -24.72 13.12 -7.17
N HIS A 344 -25.38 12.59 -6.12
CA HIS A 344 -26.51 13.23 -5.45
C HIS A 344 -26.11 14.38 -4.51
N HIS A 345 -24.82 14.48 -4.15
CA HIS A 345 -24.32 15.58 -3.31
C HIS A 345 -24.13 16.86 -4.12
N ASP A 346 -24.28 18.00 -3.45
CA ASP A 346 -24.05 19.32 -4.03
C ASP A 346 -22.55 19.62 -4.19
N ARG A 347 -22.13 19.94 -5.40
CA ARG A 347 -20.72 20.21 -5.74
C ARG A 347 -20.20 21.48 -5.06
N GLY A 348 -21.06 22.51 -4.93
CA GLY A 348 -20.69 23.77 -4.29
C GLY A 348 -20.48 23.59 -2.78
N ALA A 349 -21.36 22.85 -2.11
CA ALA A 349 -21.20 22.50 -0.70
C ALA A 349 -19.93 21.69 -0.46
N PHE A 350 -19.60 20.72 -1.34
CA PHE A 350 -18.38 19.95 -1.23
C PHE A 350 -17.12 20.82 -1.46
N ALA A 351 -17.14 21.72 -2.47
CA ALA A 351 -16.05 22.67 -2.70
C ALA A 351 -15.83 23.60 -1.49
N GLN A 352 -16.91 24.04 -0.85
CA GLN A 352 -16.83 24.86 0.36
C GLN A 352 -16.26 24.07 1.55
N ALA A 353 -16.62 22.81 1.71
CA ALA A 353 -16.06 21.94 2.74
C ALA A 353 -14.55 21.72 2.52
N LEU A 354 -14.11 21.46 1.27
CA LEU A 354 -12.70 21.37 0.93
C LEU A 354 -11.94 22.67 1.22
N ARG A 355 -12.55 23.82 0.93
CA ARG A 355 -12.00 25.14 1.26
C ARG A 355 -11.84 25.32 2.76
N ALA A 356 -12.81 24.93 3.56
CA ALA A 356 -12.76 25.04 5.02
C ALA A 356 -11.59 24.26 5.64
N VAL A 357 -11.19 23.15 5.03
CA VAL A 357 -10.01 22.37 5.44
C VAL A 357 -8.72 22.92 4.85
N GLY A 358 -8.75 23.35 3.59
CA GLY A 358 -7.55 23.77 2.87
C GLY A 358 -7.05 25.16 3.27
N GLU A 359 -7.92 26.16 3.36
CA GLU A 359 -7.51 27.56 3.63
C GLU A 359 -6.71 27.75 4.94
N PRO A 360 -7.04 27.07 6.06
CA PRO A 360 -6.25 27.19 7.28
C PRO A 360 -4.81 26.70 7.17
N VAL A 361 -4.49 25.94 6.12
CA VAL A 361 -3.13 25.41 5.85
C VAL A 361 -2.25 26.47 5.20
N PHE A 362 -2.83 27.27 4.31
CA PHE A 362 -2.10 28.31 3.58
C PHE A 362 -1.80 29.51 4.45
N GLY A 363 -0.59 30.04 4.36
CA GLY A 363 -0.14 31.20 5.13
C GLY A 363 0.37 30.89 6.54
N ARG A 364 0.42 29.61 6.92
CA ARG A 364 1.11 29.17 8.13
C ARG A 364 2.52 28.69 7.81
N PRO A 365 3.48 28.84 8.74
CA PRO A 365 4.79 28.21 8.61
C PRO A 365 4.64 26.71 8.40
N ALA A 366 5.44 26.12 7.52
CA ALA A 366 5.37 24.68 7.18
C ALA A 366 5.39 23.78 8.44
N ARG A 367 6.18 24.13 9.45
CA ARG A 367 6.26 23.44 10.74
C ARG A 367 4.94 23.35 11.52
N GLU A 368 3.99 24.26 11.26
CA GLU A 368 2.69 24.30 11.95
C GLU A 368 1.60 23.53 11.20
N VAL A 369 1.86 23.20 9.92
CA VAL A 369 0.95 22.47 9.06
C VAL A 369 1.25 20.98 9.19
N SER A 370 0.30 20.20 9.67
CA SER A 370 0.41 18.74 9.76
C SER A 370 -0.48 18.09 8.70
N MET A 371 0.13 17.32 7.79
CA MET A 371 -0.60 16.52 6.81
C MET A 371 -1.54 15.52 7.50
N GLY A 372 -1.10 14.90 8.58
CA GLY A 372 -1.94 14.00 9.35
C GLY A 372 -3.20 14.68 9.90
N ARG A 373 -3.10 15.93 10.36
CA ARG A 373 -4.25 16.71 10.82
C ARG A 373 -5.17 17.11 9.66
N LEU A 374 -4.59 17.55 8.56
CA LEU A 374 -5.32 17.90 7.33
C LEU A 374 -6.10 16.68 6.81
N LEU A 375 -5.46 15.52 6.76
CA LEU A 375 -6.09 14.28 6.34
C LEU A 375 -7.17 13.83 7.33
N GLY A 376 -6.98 14.01 8.64
CA GLY A 376 -8.02 13.77 9.64
C GLY A 376 -9.27 14.62 9.39
N GLN A 377 -9.11 15.92 9.14
CA GLN A 377 -10.22 16.81 8.78
C GLN A 377 -10.85 16.45 7.43
N LEU A 378 -10.05 15.99 6.47
CA LEU A 378 -10.59 15.49 5.20
C LEU A 378 -11.44 14.23 5.41
N PHE A 379 -11.05 13.33 6.33
CA PHE A 379 -11.88 12.18 6.72
C PHE A 379 -13.24 12.57 7.30
N ASP A 380 -13.30 13.64 8.10
CA ASP A 380 -14.59 14.15 8.61
C ASP A 380 -15.50 14.57 7.45
N ILE A 381 -14.92 15.23 6.43
CA ILE A 381 -15.64 15.58 5.19
C ILE A 381 -16.03 14.33 4.41
N THR A 382 -15.16 13.32 4.31
CA THR A 382 -15.48 12.09 3.56
C THR A 382 -16.73 11.41 4.10
N SER A 383 -16.92 11.43 5.42
CA SER A 383 -18.11 10.86 6.06
C SER A 383 -19.39 11.66 5.81
N LEU A 384 -19.28 12.99 5.69
CA LEU A 384 -20.42 13.87 5.40
C LEU A 384 -20.93 13.75 3.96
N PHE A 385 -20.05 13.39 3.03
CA PHE A 385 -20.35 13.30 1.60
C PHE A 385 -20.35 11.88 1.08
N ASP A 386 -20.49 10.86 1.95
CA ASP A 386 -20.53 9.44 1.60
C ASP A 386 -19.40 9.01 0.64
N MET A 387 -18.20 9.58 0.80
CA MET A 387 -17.08 9.32 -0.10
C MET A 387 -16.64 7.85 -0.03
N ARG A 388 -16.40 7.27 -1.21
CA ARG A 388 -15.85 5.92 -1.35
C ARG A 388 -14.34 5.98 -1.48
N LEU A 389 -13.63 5.57 -0.45
CA LEU A 389 -12.17 5.49 -0.47
C LEU A 389 -11.74 4.16 -1.10
N ARG A 390 -10.92 4.23 -2.15
CA ARG A 390 -10.31 3.06 -2.76
C ARG A 390 -9.08 2.64 -1.95
N PRO A 391 -8.83 1.32 -1.80
CA PRO A 391 -7.70 0.82 -1.00
C PRO A 391 -6.34 1.39 -1.41
N GLU A 392 -6.13 1.59 -2.72
CA GLU A 392 -4.90 2.14 -3.28
C GLU A 392 -4.66 3.58 -2.84
N LEU A 393 -5.73 4.38 -2.73
CA LEU A 393 -5.65 5.76 -2.25
C LEU A 393 -5.42 5.85 -0.75
N ILE A 394 -5.99 4.92 0.03
CA ILE A 394 -5.72 4.82 1.47
C ILE A 394 -4.25 4.49 1.70
N LEU A 395 -3.70 3.55 0.93
CA LEU A 395 -2.28 3.18 1.01
C LEU A 395 -1.38 4.36 0.64
N LEU A 396 -1.68 5.05 -0.46
CA LEU A 396 -0.97 6.26 -0.89
C LEU A 396 -0.99 7.33 0.19
N GLN A 397 -2.16 7.59 0.78
CA GLN A 397 -2.36 8.58 1.83
C GLN A 397 -1.55 8.25 3.08
N LYS A 398 -1.59 6.98 3.54
CA LYS A 398 -0.77 6.50 4.66
C LYS A 398 0.72 6.74 4.37
N THR A 399 1.17 6.39 3.16
CA THR A 399 2.57 6.57 2.76
C THR A 399 2.93 8.05 2.73
N MET A 400 2.06 8.93 2.22
CA MET A 400 2.30 10.38 2.21
C MET A 400 2.49 10.95 3.62
N VAL A 401 1.65 10.53 4.59
CA VAL A 401 1.80 10.93 6.01
C VAL A 401 3.12 10.41 6.59
N THR A 402 3.49 9.19 6.26
CA THR A 402 4.77 8.60 6.70
C THR A 402 5.94 9.38 6.12
N VAL A 403 5.91 9.67 4.83
CA VAL A 403 6.94 10.46 4.11
C VAL A 403 7.06 11.86 4.71
N GLU A 404 5.94 12.54 5.00
CA GLU A 404 5.96 13.83 5.69
C GLU A 404 6.63 13.73 7.06
N GLY A 405 6.26 12.72 7.85
CA GLY A 405 6.85 12.51 9.18
C GLY A 405 8.36 12.29 9.11
N VAL A 406 8.82 11.50 8.16
CA VAL A 406 10.24 11.24 7.92
C VAL A 406 10.95 12.48 7.37
N ALA A 407 10.36 13.20 6.41
CA ALA A 407 10.94 14.44 5.87
C ALA A 407 11.16 15.47 6.97
N ARG A 408 10.20 15.64 7.89
CA ARG A 408 10.32 16.52 9.07
C ARG A 408 11.31 16.03 10.11
N ARG A 409 11.55 14.74 10.21
CA ARG A 409 12.63 14.24 11.06
C ARG A 409 14.00 14.57 10.46
N ILE A 410 14.12 14.53 9.13
CA ILE A 410 15.35 14.93 8.42
C ILE A 410 15.55 16.44 8.55
N ASP A 411 14.52 17.21 8.21
CA ASP A 411 14.48 18.67 8.29
C ASP A 411 13.20 19.13 9.01
N PRO A 412 13.26 19.60 10.27
CA PRO A 412 12.09 20.00 11.04
C PRO A 412 11.25 21.15 10.44
N ASP A 413 11.85 22.00 9.62
CA ASP A 413 11.18 23.11 8.95
C ASP A 413 10.73 22.79 7.51
N HIS A 414 10.84 21.51 7.08
CA HIS A 414 10.52 21.07 5.73
C HIS A 414 9.07 21.40 5.31
N ASP A 415 8.93 21.99 4.11
CA ASP A 415 7.66 22.29 3.47
C ASP A 415 7.33 21.26 2.39
N ILE A 416 6.49 20.30 2.75
CA ILE A 416 6.07 19.21 1.84
C ILE A 416 5.38 19.75 0.57
N TRP A 417 4.66 20.88 0.68
CA TRP A 417 3.94 21.46 -0.45
C TRP A 417 4.89 22.12 -1.45
N ALA A 418 5.89 22.85 -0.95
CA ALA A 418 6.94 23.42 -1.77
C ALA A 418 7.77 22.33 -2.46
N ALA A 419 8.05 21.22 -1.77
CA ALA A 419 8.74 20.08 -2.34
C ALA A 419 7.90 19.35 -3.41
N ALA A 420 6.57 19.24 -3.21
CA ALA A 420 5.65 18.54 -4.11
C ALA A 420 5.37 19.31 -5.40
N GLU A 421 5.29 20.66 -5.34
CA GLU A 421 4.86 21.50 -6.46
C GLU A 421 5.62 21.24 -7.78
N PRO A 422 6.96 21.13 -7.81
CA PRO A 422 7.70 20.91 -9.06
C PRO A 422 7.31 19.59 -9.75
N VAL A 423 7.10 18.52 -9.00
CA VAL A 423 6.74 17.20 -9.53
C VAL A 423 5.32 17.24 -10.08
N VAL A 424 4.37 17.74 -9.30
CA VAL A 424 2.96 17.85 -9.73
C VAL A 424 2.83 18.75 -10.96
N ARG A 425 3.48 19.92 -10.96
CA ARG A 425 3.48 20.85 -12.10
C ARG A 425 4.07 20.23 -13.36
N ARG A 426 5.21 19.52 -13.25
CA ARG A 426 5.82 18.80 -14.36
C ARG A 426 4.84 17.78 -14.94
N TRP A 427 4.19 17.00 -14.10
CA TRP A 427 3.21 16.00 -14.50
C TRP A 427 2.01 16.62 -15.22
N ILE A 428 1.37 17.64 -14.63
CA ILE A 428 0.23 18.37 -15.20
C ILE A 428 0.59 18.97 -16.56
N THR A 429 1.76 19.61 -16.68
CA THR A 429 2.19 20.21 -17.93
C THR A 429 2.44 19.16 -19.01
N ARG A 430 2.95 17.97 -18.63
CA ARG A 430 3.22 16.89 -19.59
C ARG A 430 1.93 16.16 -20.02
N GLU A 431 1.05 15.84 -19.09
CA GLU A 431 -0.09 14.94 -19.35
C GLU A 431 -1.39 15.68 -19.73
N LEU A 432 -1.58 16.92 -19.28
CA LEU A 432 -2.76 17.72 -19.60
C LEU A 432 -2.49 18.77 -20.70
N SER A 433 -1.34 18.72 -21.37
CA SER A 433 -1.07 19.57 -22.53
C SER A 433 -1.92 19.14 -23.75
N PRO A 434 -2.24 20.06 -24.68
CA PRO A 434 -2.94 19.70 -25.91
C PRO A 434 -2.24 18.60 -26.72
N ALA A 435 -0.89 18.56 -26.69
CA ALA A 435 -0.08 17.52 -27.31
C ALA A 435 -0.25 16.15 -26.64
N ALA A 436 -0.55 16.11 -25.34
CA ALA A 436 -0.86 14.87 -24.64
C ALA A 436 -2.23 14.32 -25.02
N GLY A 437 -3.22 15.20 -25.23
CA GLY A 437 -4.54 14.80 -25.75
C GLY A 437 -4.47 14.11 -27.11
N ILE A 438 -3.61 14.58 -28.02
CA ILE A 438 -3.38 13.93 -29.32
C ILE A 438 -2.72 12.56 -29.13
N ARG A 439 -1.76 12.44 -28.22
CA ARG A 439 -1.09 11.15 -27.93
C ARG A 439 -2.04 10.12 -27.30
N SER A 440 -2.93 10.54 -26.41
CA SER A 440 -3.91 9.63 -25.78
C SER A 440 -4.91 9.12 -26.84
N LEU A 441 -5.41 9.99 -27.71
CA LEU A 441 -6.28 9.61 -28.83
C LEU A 441 -5.58 8.62 -29.79
N ALA A 442 -4.30 8.84 -30.10
CA ALA A 442 -3.54 7.93 -30.94
C ALA A 442 -3.32 6.56 -30.26
N THR A 443 -3.13 6.54 -28.95
CA THR A 443 -2.97 5.30 -28.17
C THR A 443 -4.29 4.54 -28.06
N GLU A 444 -5.39 5.23 -27.81
CA GLU A 444 -6.74 4.64 -27.80
C GLU A 444 -7.13 4.07 -29.16
N ALA A 445 -6.82 4.80 -30.24
CA ALA A 445 -7.04 4.32 -31.60
C ALA A 445 -6.22 3.05 -31.89
N ARG A 446 -4.95 3.01 -31.47
CA ARG A 446 -4.12 1.79 -31.60
C ARG A 446 -4.68 0.63 -30.77
N SER A 447 -5.10 0.87 -29.54
CA SER A 447 -5.70 -0.16 -28.66
C SER A 447 -7.00 -0.71 -29.26
N ALA A 448 -7.85 0.17 -29.80
CA ALA A 448 -9.07 -0.22 -30.50
C ALA A 448 -8.76 -1.05 -31.76
N LEU A 449 -7.73 -0.66 -32.52
CA LEU A 449 -7.29 -1.40 -33.71
C LEU A 449 -6.77 -2.79 -33.33
N THR A 450 -5.99 -2.88 -32.25
CA THR A 450 -5.46 -4.15 -31.74
C THR A 450 -6.59 -5.05 -31.24
N ALA A 451 -7.58 -4.50 -30.54
CA ALA A 451 -8.77 -5.23 -30.11
C ALA A 451 -9.61 -5.72 -31.31
N LEU A 452 -9.75 -4.92 -32.35
CA LEU A 452 -10.42 -5.33 -33.58
C LEU A 452 -9.65 -6.43 -34.33
N THR A 453 -8.32 -6.35 -34.37
CA THR A 453 -7.48 -7.40 -35.00
C THR A 453 -7.51 -8.70 -34.20
N SER A 454 -7.54 -8.66 -32.86
CA SER A 454 -7.69 -9.85 -32.01
C SER A 454 -9.07 -10.51 -32.19
N LEU A 455 -10.15 -9.72 -32.23
CA LEU A 455 -11.49 -10.24 -32.54
C LEU A 455 -11.57 -10.86 -33.95
N ALA A 456 -10.88 -10.26 -34.94
CA ALA A 456 -10.80 -10.82 -36.28
C ALA A 456 -9.97 -12.10 -36.33
N ALA A 457 -8.94 -12.21 -35.50
CA ALA A 457 -8.14 -13.43 -35.37
C ALA A 457 -8.92 -14.57 -34.68
N GLU A 458 -9.66 -14.26 -33.60
CA GLU A 458 -10.52 -15.22 -32.92
C GLU A 458 -11.62 -15.76 -33.83
N ARG A 459 -12.19 -14.91 -34.71
CA ARG A 459 -13.17 -15.36 -35.74
C ARG A 459 -12.55 -16.26 -36.79
N ARG A 460 -11.26 -16.15 -37.10
CA ARG A 460 -10.55 -17.04 -38.05
C ARG A 460 -10.21 -18.40 -37.45
N THR A 461 -10.08 -18.50 -36.13
CA THR A 461 -9.75 -19.76 -35.41
C THR A 461 -10.99 -20.44 -34.86
N ALA A 462 -12.15 -19.80 -34.90
CA ALA A 462 -13.42 -20.44 -34.51
C ALA A 462 -13.82 -21.52 -35.53
N PRO A 463 -14.26 -22.72 -35.09
CA PRO A 463 -14.80 -23.72 -35.99
C PRO A 463 -16.01 -23.13 -36.74
N PRO A 464 -16.26 -23.57 -37.99
CA PRO A 464 -17.35 -23.00 -38.83
C PRO A 464 -18.67 -23.09 -38.06
N PRO A 465 -19.43 -22.00 -37.98
CA PRO A 465 -20.70 -22.02 -37.29
C PRO A 465 -21.65 -23.03 -37.96
N THR A 466 -22.29 -23.85 -37.14
CA THR A 466 -23.49 -24.58 -37.57
C THR A 466 -24.47 -23.54 -38.18
N PRO A 467 -25.09 -23.83 -39.36
CA PRO A 467 -25.93 -22.86 -40.04
C PRO A 467 -27.05 -22.39 -39.10
N PRO A 468 -27.22 -21.05 -38.91
CA PRO A 468 -28.25 -20.54 -38.05
C PRO A 468 -29.61 -20.72 -38.75
N ALA A 469 -30.61 -20.99 -37.93
CA ALA A 469 -32.01 -20.83 -38.36
C ALA A 469 -32.22 -19.41 -38.86
N GLU A 470 -32.87 -19.29 -40.02
CA GLU A 470 -33.13 -18.06 -40.74
C GLU A 470 -33.75 -16.97 -39.85
N GLY A 471 -33.20 -15.76 -39.83
CA GLY A 471 -34.01 -14.60 -39.49
C GLY A 471 -33.35 -13.33 -38.94
N LEU A 472 -32.03 -13.26 -38.59
CA LEU A 472 -31.51 -12.06 -37.87
C LEU A 472 -30.25 -11.37 -38.47
N ALA A 473 -29.67 -11.88 -39.53
CA ALA A 473 -28.39 -11.36 -40.07
C ALA A 473 -28.44 -9.96 -40.76
N PRO A 474 -29.50 -9.52 -41.46
CA PRO A 474 -29.47 -8.24 -42.16
C PRO A 474 -29.50 -7.02 -41.25
N TRP A 475 -30.14 -7.10 -40.09
CA TRP A 475 -30.33 -5.96 -39.19
C TRP A 475 -29.05 -5.59 -38.39
N ILE A 476 -28.20 -6.55 -38.09
CA ILE A 476 -26.95 -6.28 -37.38
C ILE A 476 -25.94 -5.57 -38.30
N ALA A 477 -25.88 -5.93 -39.57
CA ALA A 477 -25.02 -5.28 -40.54
C ALA A 477 -25.48 -3.81 -40.81
N PHE A 478 -26.80 -3.58 -40.81
CA PHE A 478 -27.36 -2.22 -40.97
C PHE A 478 -27.09 -1.34 -39.75
N ALA A 479 -27.20 -1.88 -38.52
CA ALA A 479 -26.93 -1.15 -37.30
C ALA A 479 -25.45 -0.75 -37.17
N LEU A 480 -24.51 -1.64 -37.52
CA LEU A 480 -23.08 -1.34 -37.54
C LEU A 480 -22.70 -0.29 -38.58
N GLY A 481 -23.31 -0.34 -39.78
CA GLY A 481 -23.11 0.67 -40.80
C GLY A 481 -23.62 2.05 -40.39
N ALA A 482 -24.77 2.12 -39.71
CA ALA A 482 -25.32 3.37 -39.19
C ALA A 482 -24.47 4.03 -38.12
N VAL A 483 -23.90 3.23 -37.19
CA VAL A 483 -22.99 3.72 -36.13
C VAL A 483 -21.68 4.26 -36.72
N CYS A 484 -21.09 3.56 -37.71
CA CYS A 484 -19.88 4.05 -38.37
C CYS A 484 -20.12 5.36 -39.15
N SER A 485 -21.28 5.49 -39.81
CA SER A 485 -21.64 6.70 -40.51
C SER A 485 -21.92 7.88 -39.58
N ALA A 486 -22.54 7.64 -38.41
CA ALA A 486 -22.78 8.67 -37.39
C ALA A 486 -21.49 9.19 -36.78
N LEU A 487 -20.54 8.30 -36.52
CA LEU A 487 -19.21 8.65 -35.98
C LEU A 487 -18.39 9.46 -37.00
N ALA A 488 -18.42 9.08 -38.29
CA ALA A 488 -17.77 9.83 -39.37
C ALA A 488 -18.38 11.23 -39.56
N PHE A 489 -19.70 11.34 -39.41
CA PHE A 489 -20.41 12.62 -39.54
C PHE A 489 -20.14 13.53 -38.30
N ALA A 490 -20.10 12.98 -37.10
CA ALA A 490 -19.75 13.72 -35.89
C ALA A 490 -18.31 14.24 -35.96
N LEU A 491 -17.38 13.43 -36.47
CA LEU A 491 -15.98 13.83 -36.67
C LEU A 491 -15.83 14.94 -37.71
N ALA A 492 -16.62 14.89 -38.79
CA ALA A 492 -16.63 15.92 -39.84
C ALA A 492 -17.25 17.25 -39.37
N LEU A 493 -18.20 17.22 -38.43
CA LEU A 493 -18.78 18.42 -37.80
C LEU A 493 -17.83 19.04 -36.75
N TRP A 494 -16.99 18.25 -36.14
CA TRP A 494 -16.03 18.74 -35.15
C TRP A 494 -14.76 19.34 -35.77
N LEU A 495 -14.46 19.00 -37.03
CA LEU A 495 -13.32 19.52 -37.80
C LEU A 495 -13.67 20.78 -38.65
N ARG A 496 -14.88 21.28 -38.55
CA ARG A 496 -15.33 22.58 -39.06
C ARG A 496 -15.47 23.59 -37.93
#